data_3644dc91e5083303ef425376ee90eb7c
#
_entry.id   3644dc91e5083303ef425376ee90eb7c
#
_cell.length_a   1.000
_cell.length_b   1.000
_cell.length_c   1.000
_cell.angle_alpha   90.00
_cell.angle_beta   90.00
_cell.angle_gamma   90.00
#
_symmetry.space_group_name_H-M   'P 1'
#
loop_
_entity.id
_entity.type
_entity.pdbx_description
1 polymer ?
#
loop_
_entity_poly.entity_id
_entity_poly.type
_entity_poly.pdbx_seq_one_letter_code
_entity_poly.pdbx_strand_id
1 'polypeptide(L)'
;LVCCLALGAILIPTASAAEGIYEDFTYVDFFFTGNTYDVSNPCIKGARGDASVEVTKFRNETDSDVVSYGVDYYTGRRATIEQRISGEVTYRNLDYLSGFGDTGEVYYLRAECSPEAGSNKDIQIKGTWIP
;
A
#
# COMPACT_ATOMS: atom_id res chain seq x y z
N LEU A 1 30.72 -39.08 -43.29
CA LEU A 1 30.58 -38.93 -41.83
C LEU A 1 29.81 -37.64 -41.57
N VAL A 2 28.49 -37.74 -41.26
CA VAL A 2 27.64 -36.59 -40.99
C VAL A 2 27.53 -36.47 -39.47
N CYS A 3 28.09 -35.39 -38.91
CA CYS A 3 27.96 -35.04 -37.50
C CYS A 3 26.67 -34.26 -37.29
N CYS A 4 25.62 -34.89 -36.73
CA CYS A 4 24.43 -34.20 -36.26
C CYS A 4 24.72 -33.55 -34.91
N LEU A 5 24.85 -32.22 -34.88
CA LEU A 5 24.85 -31.42 -33.68
C LEU A 5 23.40 -31.27 -33.21
N ALA A 6 22.99 -32.01 -32.17
CA ALA A 6 21.75 -31.79 -31.49
C ALA A 6 21.90 -30.57 -30.57
N LEU A 7 21.30 -29.43 -30.96
CA LEU A 7 21.10 -28.31 -30.06
C LEU A 7 20.03 -28.71 -29.04
N GLY A 8 20.44 -29.05 -27.83
CA GLY A 8 19.55 -29.19 -26.71
C GLY A 8 19.03 -27.80 -26.28
N ALA A 9 17.77 -27.50 -26.58
CA ALA A 9 17.09 -26.35 -26.00
C ALA A 9 16.91 -26.59 -24.50
N ILE A 10 17.69 -25.85 -23.70
CA ILE A 10 17.44 -25.77 -22.25
C ILE A 10 16.17 -24.98 -22.06
N LEU A 11 15.07 -25.66 -21.83
CA LEU A 11 13.84 -25.06 -21.32
C LEU A 11 14.13 -24.63 -19.89
N ILE A 12 14.44 -23.35 -19.68
CA ILE A 12 14.42 -22.74 -18.35
C ILE A 12 12.93 -22.68 -17.96
N PRO A 13 12.50 -23.35 -16.91
CA PRO A 13 11.15 -23.15 -16.42
C PRO A 13 11.07 -21.71 -15.92
N THR A 14 10.39 -20.84 -16.65
CA THR A 14 9.90 -19.59 -16.11
C THR A 14 8.93 -19.98 -15.02
N ALA A 15 9.36 -19.85 -13.78
CA ALA A 15 8.44 -19.90 -12.66
C ALA A 15 7.45 -18.75 -12.88
N SER A 16 6.28 -19.08 -13.41
CA SER A 16 5.12 -18.21 -13.35
C SER A 16 4.81 -18.08 -11.88
N ALA A 17 5.29 -17.02 -11.24
CA ALA A 17 4.73 -16.57 -9.99
C ALA A 17 3.23 -16.46 -10.29
N ALA A 18 2.41 -17.13 -9.50
CA ALA A 18 0.97 -16.95 -9.56
C ALA A 18 0.75 -15.45 -9.33
N GLU A 19 0.47 -14.73 -10.40
CA GLU A 19 0.08 -13.34 -10.34
C GLU A 19 -1.22 -13.33 -9.56
N GLY A 20 -1.14 -12.96 -8.27
CA GLY A 20 -2.33 -12.62 -7.52
C GLY A 20 -3.04 -11.52 -8.31
N ILE A 21 -4.30 -11.72 -8.62
CA ILE A 21 -5.11 -10.67 -9.24
C ILE A 21 -5.33 -9.64 -8.13
N TYR A 22 -4.58 -8.55 -8.18
CA TYR A 22 -4.77 -7.42 -7.28
C TYR A 22 -5.74 -6.43 -7.94
N GLU A 23 -6.64 -5.90 -7.15
CA GLU A 23 -7.46 -4.77 -7.59
C GLU A 23 -6.60 -3.50 -7.64
N ASP A 24 -7.00 -2.53 -8.45
CA ASP A 24 -6.32 -1.24 -8.59
C ASP A 24 -6.70 -0.23 -7.48
N PHE A 25 -7.57 -0.63 -6.57
CA PHE A 25 -7.89 0.08 -5.33
C PHE A 25 -8.32 -0.91 -4.25
N THR A 26 -8.31 -0.49 -2.98
CA THR A 26 -8.86 -1.27 -1.88
C THR A 26 -9.59 -0.40 -0.87
N TYR A 27 -10.64 -0.95 -0.27
CA TYR A 27 -11.27 -0.33 0.90
C TYR A 27 -10.44 -0.58 2.14
N VAL A 28 -10.34 0.44 2.97
CA VAL A 28 -9.64 0.36 4.25
C VAL A 28 -10.64 0.51 5.39
N ASP A 29 -10.51 -0.33 6.40
CA ASP A 29 -11.24 -0.26 7.66
C ASP A 29 -10.23 -0.52 8.78
N PHE A 30 -9.51 0.52 9.15
CA PHE A 30 -8.44 0.45 10.13
C PHE A 30 -8.99 0.73 11.51
N PHE A 31 -8.60 -0.10 12.46
CA PHE A 31 -8.93 0.06 13.85
C PHE A 31 -7.66 0.03 14.70
N PHE A 32 -7.41 1.10 15.43
CA PHE A 32 -6.21 1.26 16.24
C PHE A 32 -6.59 1.34 17.71
N THR A 33 -5.84 0.63 18.54
CA THR A 33 -5.85 0.74 20.00
C THR A 33 -4.44 1.08 20.46
N GLY A 34 -4.26 2.29 21.00
CA GLY A 34 -2.93 2.77 21.40
C GLY A 34 -1.99 3.02 20.19
N ASN A 35 -0.70 2.85 20.40
CA ASN A 35 0.36 3.09 19.39
C ASN A 35 0.50 1.91 18.43
N THR A 36 -0.55 1.56 17.71
CA THR A 36 -0.55 0.45 16.75
C THR A 36 -0.56 0.96 15.32
N TYR A 37 -0.34 0.05 14.40
CA TYR A 37 -0.51 0.28 12.97
C TYR A 37 -1.45 -0.76 12.37
N ASP A 38 -1.99 -0.44 11.21
CA ASP A 38 -2.75 -1.36 10.39
C ASP A 38 -2.35 -1.20 8.92
N VAL A 39 -2.62 -2.21 8.11
CA VAL A 39 -2.26 -2.24 6.69
C VAL A 39 -3.45 -2.67 5.84
N SER A 40 -3.59 -2.06 4.67
CA SER A 40 -4.60 -2.47 3.69
C SER A 40 -4.23 -3.78 3.01
N ASN A 41 -5.18 -4.34 2.28
CA ASN A 41 -4.86 -5.33 1.27
C ASN A 41 -3.92 -4.71 0.22
N PRO A 42 -3.01 -5.51 -0.36
CA PRO A 42 -2.18 -5.03 -1.46
C PRO A 42 -3.03 -4.81 -2.71
N CYS A 43 -2.70 -3.78 -3.47
CA CYS A 43 -3.32 -3.48 -4.76
C CYS A 43 -2.27 -3.06 -5.79
N ILE A 44 -2.62 -3.30 -7.06
CA ILE A 44 -1.75 -2.96 -8.19
C ILE A 44 -1.95 -1.49 -8.58
N LYS A 45 -0.86 -0.83 -8.91
CA LYS A 45 -0.93 0.51 -9.49
C LYS A 45 -1.38 0.43 -10.94
N GLY A 46 -2.65 0.79 -11.19
CA GLY A 46 -3.28 0.68 -12.52
C GLY A 46 -3.01 1.87 -13.44
N ALA A 47 -2.72 3.05 -12.89
CA ALA A 47 -2.57 4.28 -13.66
C ALA A 47 -1.31 5.06 -13.26
N ARG A 48 -0.90 5.98 -14.12
CA ARG A 48 0.16 6.95 -13.79
C ARG A 48 -0.39 8.00 -12.81
N GLY A 49 0.50 8.57 -12.01
CA GLY A 49 0.18 9.63 -11.05
C GLY A 49 0.54 9.20 -9.62
N ASP A 50 0.20 10.07 -8.70
CA ASP A 50 0.44 9.82 -7.29
C ASP A 50 -0.60 8.88 -6.71
N ALA A 51 -0.24 8.22 -5.62
CA ALA A 51 -1.18 7.47 -4.83
C ALA A 51 -2.13 8.42 -4.09
N SER A 52 -3.26 7.89 -3.65
CA SER A 52 -4.23 8.69 -2.90
C SER A 52 -4.98 7.90 -1.84
N VAL A 53 -5.40 8.60 -0.82
CA VAL A 53 -6.33 8.09 0.18
C VAL A 53 -7.50 9.03 0.33
N GLU A 54 -8.69 8.46 0.33
CA GLU A 54 -9.94 9.13 0.68
C GLU A 54 -10.42 8.57 2.02
N VAL A 55 -10.68 9.44 2.99
CA VAL A 55 -11.22 9.05 4.28
C VAL A 55 -12.66 9.52 4.37
N THR A 56 -13.57 8.56 4.39
CA THR A 56 -15.02 8.80 4.43
C THR A 56 -15.59 8.72 5.82
N LYS A 57 -14.87 8.13 6.77
CA LYS A 57 -15.21 8.10 8.18
C LYS A 57 -13.96 8.14 9.02
N PHE A 58 -13.94 9.07 9.96
CA PHE A 58 -12.87 9.20 10.94
C PHE A 58 -13.49 9.31 12.33
N ARG A 59 -13.29 8.27 13.13
CA ARG A 59 -13.67 8.27 14.54
C ARG A 59 -12.40 8.31 15.38
N ASN A 60 -12.25 9.34 16.17
CA ASN A 60 -11.08 9.54 17.02
C ASN A 60 -11.51 9.95 18.42
N GLU A 61 -11.16 9.16 19.40
CA GLU A 61 -11.43 9.44 20.82
C GLU A 61 -10.27 10.14 21.53
N THR A 62 -9.18 10.48 20.79
CA THR A 62 -7.90 10.89 21.38
C THR A 62 -7.37 12.24 20.95
N ASP A 63 -7.97 12.92 19.99
CA ASP A 63 -7.40 14.09 19.31
C ASP A 63 -6.04 13.85 18.63
N SER A 64 -5.72 12.59 18.37
CA SER A 64 -4.44 12.21 17.75
C SER A 64 -4.57 12.05 16.24
N ASP A 65 -3.50 12.39 15.54
CA ASP A 65 -3.41 12.19 14.11
C ASP A 65 -3.05 10.74 13.78
N VAL A 66 -3.46 10.31 12.60
CA VAL A 66 -2.97 9.08 11.99
C VAL A 66 -2.03 9.44 10.85
N VAL A 67 -0.85 8.83 10.83
CA VAL A 67 0.12 8.96 9.75
C VAL A 67 -0.08 7.83 8.77
N SER A 68 -0.32 8.16 7.50
CA SER A 68 -0.54 7.19 6.45
C SER A 68 0.47 7.33 5.32
N TYR A 69 0.91 6.22 4.75
CA TYR A 69 1.85 6.16 3.62
C TYR A 69 1.75 4.83 2.86
N GLY A 70 2.08 4.88 1.57
CA GLY A 70 2.18 3.70 0.73
C GLY A 70 3.49 2.95 0.97
N VAL A 71 3.41 1.62 0.91
CA VAL A 71 4.54 0.71 1.09
C VAL A 71 4.61 -0.25 -0.10
N ASP A 72 5.79 -0.43 -0.67
CA ASP A 72 6.03 -1.43 -1.70
C ASP A 72 5.85 -2.84 -1.14
N TYR A 73 5.01 -3.63 -1.82
CA TYR A 73 4.59 -4.93 -1.33
C TYR A 73 5.75 -5.94 -1.25
N TYR A 74 6.66 -5.90 -2.22
CA TYR A 74 7.73 -6.89 -2.31
C TYR A 74 8.93 -6.56 -1.43
N THR A 75 9.25 -5.28 -1.27
CA THR A 75 10.43 -4.86 -0.50
C THR A 75 10.11 -4.43 0.93
N GLY A 76 8.84 -4.13 1.23
CA GLY A 76 8.44 -3.57 2.51
C GLY A 76 8.96 -2.15 2.76
N ARG A 77 9.49 -1.47 1.74
CA ARG A 77 10.00 -0.11 1.84
C ARG A 77 8.90 0.91 1.69
N ARG A 78 8.99 2.00 2.42
CA ARG A 78 8.10 3.15 2.23
C ARG A 78 8.26 3.68 0.81
N ALA A 79 7.15 3.75 0.09
CA ALA A 79 7.09 4.12 -1.32
C ALA A 79 6.56 5.53 -1.55
N THR A 80 5.83 6.12 -0.59
CA THR A 80 5.29 7.47 -0.70
C THR A 80 5.73 8.37 0.45
N ILE A 81 5.50 9.67 0.32
CA ILE A 81 5.55 10.59 1.46
C ILE A 81 4.49 10.20 2.49
N GLU A 82 4.68 10.67 3.70
CA GLU A 82 3.69 10.52 4.78
C GLU A 82 2.67 11.65 4.73
N GLN A 83 1.41 11.32 5.03
CA GLN A 83 0.36 12.30 5.24
C GLN A 83 -0.26 12.10 6.62
N ARG A 84 -0.48 13.21 7.33
CA ARG A 84 -1.22 13.22 8.58
C ARG A 84 -2.70 13.40 8.30
N ILE A 85 -3.51 12.55 8.89
CA ILE A 85 -4.96 12.53 8.77
C ILE A 85 -5.55 12.74 10.16
N SER A 86 -6.25 13.84 10.33
CA SER A 86 -6.89 14.23 11.61
C SER A 86 -8.42 14.28 11.53
N GLY A 87 -8.99 13.86 10.39
CA GLY A 87 -10.43 13.89 10.15
C GLY A 87 -10.83 13.28 8.83
N GLU A 88 -12.10 13.41 8.48
CA GLU A 88 -12.59 13.02 7.16
C GLU A 88 -11.97 13.93 6.09
N VAL A 89 -11.45 13.32 5.04
CA VAL A 89 -10.84 14.02 3.91
C VAL A 89 -11.34 13.41 2.62
N THR A 90 -11.80 14.24 1.70
CA THR A 90 -12.28 13.78 0.41
C THR A 90 -11.15 13.22 -0.44
N TYR A 91 -9.94 13.73 -0.27
CA TYR A 91 -8.80 13.29 -1.05
C TYR A 91 -7.47 13.77 -0.44
N ARG A 92 -6.49 12.87 -0.34
CA ARG A 92 -5.11 13.20 0.01
C ARG A 92 -4.16 12.51 -0.93
N ASN A 93 -3.32 13.28 -1.61
CA ASN A 93 -2.23 12.74 -2.41
C ASN A 93 -1.11 12.23 -1.51
N LEU A 94 -0.56 11.11 -1.94
CA LEU A 94 0.61 10.48 -1.36
C LEU A 94 1.66 10.38 -2.48
N ASP A 95 2.44 11.44 -2.64
CA ASP A 95 3.44 11.54 -3.71
C ASP A 95 4.46 10.42 -3.57
N TYR A 96 4.79 9.76 -4.68
CA TYR A 96 5.77 8.70 -4.69
C TYR A 96 7.19 9.22 -4.45
N LEU A 97 7.94 8.48 -3.65
CA LEU A 97 9.38 8.69 -3.51
C LEU A 97 10.12 8.20 -4.76
N SER A 98 11.32 8.74 -4.99
CA SER A 98 12.14 8.36 -6.13
C SER A 98 12.37 6.84 -6.20
N GLY A 99 12.11 6.25 -7.36
CA GLY A 99 12.23 4.81 -7.62
C GLY A 99 10.98 3.99 -7.29
N PHE A 100 9.84 4.66 -7.04
CA PHE A 100 8.54 4.02 -6.85
C PHE A 100 7.48 4.69 -7.73
N GLY A 101 6.33 4.07 -7.86
CA GLY A 101 5.18 4.63 -8.55
C GLY A 101 5.03 4.18 -10.00
N ASP A 102 5.74 3.16 -10.44
CA ASP A 102 5.55 2.60 -11.77
C ASP A 102 4.24 1.80 -11.85
N THR A 103 3.59 1.92 -13.02
CA THR A 103 2.37 1.16 -13.30
C THR A 103 2.69 -0.33 -13.35
N GLY A 104 1.85 -1.13 -12.74
CA GLY A 104 2.02 -2.58 -12.62
C GLY A 104 2.69 -3.03 -11.33
N GLU A 105 3.28 -2.12 -10.57
CA GLU A 105 3.81 -2.43 -9.24
C GLU A 105 2.68 -2.57 -8.19
N VAL A 106 2.98 -3.29 -7.13
CA VAL A 106 2.02 -3.61 -6.06
C VAL A 106 2.40 -2.88 -4.79
N TYR A 107 1.40 -2.21 -4.20
CA TYR A 107 1.57 -1.45 -2.98
C TYR A 107 0.46 -1.78 -1.96
N TYR A 108 0.68 -1.46 -0.70
CA TYR A 108 -0.36 -1.41 0.32
C TYR A 108 -0.27 -0.09 1.10
N LEU A 109 -1.39 0.34 1.66
CA LEU A 109 -1.43 1.48 2.57
C LEU A 109 -1.08 0.99 3.97
N ARG A 110 -0.18 1.68 4.64
CA ARG A 110 0.09 1.55 6.06
C ARG A 110 -0.37 2.81 6.77
N ALA A 111 -1.07 2.65 7.87
CA ALA A 111 -1.47 3.73 8.73
C ALA A 111 -1.04 3.45 10.17
N GLU A 112 -0.53 4.47 10.84
CA GLU A 112 -0.01 4.39 12.20
C GLU A 112 -0.60 5.49 13.05
N CYS A 113 -0.96 5.18 14.28
CA CYS A 113 -1.28 6.21 15.26
C CYS A 113 -0.03 6.99 15.65
N SER A 114 -0.16 8.30 15.79
CA SER A 114 0.92 9.11 16.35
C SER A 114 1.26 8.63 17.77
N PRO A 115 2.55 8.61 18.15
CA PRO A 115 2.98 8.22 19.49
C PRO A 115 2.39 9.08 20.62
N GLU A 116 1.87 10.25 20.28
CA GLU A 116 1.22 11.18 21.24
C GLU A 116 -0.22 10.73 21.56
N ALA A 117 -0.77 9.78 20.83
CA ALA A 117 -2.06 9.17 21.15
C ALA A 117 -1.94 8.44 22.49
N GLY A 118 -2.40 9.07 23.54
CA GLY A 118 -2.43 8.47 24.87
C GLY A 118 -3.07 7.07 24.82
N SER A 119 -2.43 6.13 25.46
CA SER A 119 -2.79 4.72 25.51
C SER A 119 -4.26 4.51 25.86
N ASN A 120 -4.95 3.64 25.18
CA ASN A 120 -6.29 3.05 25.43
C ASN A 120 -7.50 3.72 24.78
N LYS A 121 -7.31 4.57 23.80
CA LYS A 121 -8.47 5.11 23.06
C LYS A 121 -8.44 4.64 21.63
N ASP A 122 -9.62 4.41 21.10
CA ASP A 122 -9.81 3.80 19.80
C ASP A 122 -9.85 4.85 18.68
N ILE A 123 -9.16 4.58 17.58
CA ILE A 123 -9.28 5.34 16.34
C ILE A 123 -9.76 4.37 15.27
N GLN A 124 -10.82 4.76 14.55
CA GLN A 124 -11.29 4.03 13.39
C GLN A 124 -11.29 4.92 12.17
N ILE A 125 -10.69 4.43 11.08
CA ILE A 125 -10.65 5.09 9.79
C ILE A 125 -11.22 4.15 8.75
N LYS A 126 -12.19 4.67 7.98
CA LYS A 126 -12.72 3.98 6.80
C LYS A 126 -12.54 4.85 5.57
N GLY A 127 -12.25 4.22 4.45
CA GLY A 127 -12.08 4.93 3.21
C GLY A 127 -11.61 4.05 2.07
N THR A 128 -10.96 4.67 1.10
CA THR A 128 -10.42 4.01 -0.08
C THR A 128 -8.96 4.37 -0.26
N TRP A 129 -8.15 3.38 -0.58
CA TRP A 129 -6.75 3.54 -1.00
C TRP A 129 -6.61 3.23 -2.48
N ILE A 130 -5.93 4.11 -3.21
CA ILE A 130 -5.59 3.97 -4.64
C ILE A 130 -4.08 4.21 -4.77
N PRO A 131 -3.29 3.20 -5.16
CA PRO A 131 -1.86 3.35 -5.36
C PRO A 131 -1.47 4.12 -6.61
#